data_a598b22e09d477804fd61658f5d15080
#
_entry.id   a598b22e09d477804fd61658f5d15080
#
_cell.length_a   1.000
_cell.length_b   1.000
_cell.length_c   1.000
_cell.angle_alpha   90.00
_cell.angle_beta   90.00
_cell.angle_gamma   90.00
#
_symmetry.space_group_name_H-M   'P 1'
#
loop_
_entity.id
_entity.type
_entity.pdbx_description
1 polymer ?
#
loop_
_entity_poly.entity_id
_entity_poly.type
_entity_poly.pdbx_seq_one_letter_code
_entity_poly.pdbx_strand_id
1 'polypeptide(L)'
;MSGDRPTVAPEPRRNADGTTSVLTLDAGIVRMTCPTWCFVEHGYSVPPAKAEITHRSEPVWALADTPEHGPTSLVEVGLVQWPYSDRDAVFLGVETDDGFLEVGPTGAHRIATALRDQAHHIDLMAGHLVNLRAGEGQ
;
A
#
# COMPACT_ATOMS: atom_id res chain seq x y z
N MET A 1 16.81 -28.49 29.01
CA MET A 1 15.91 -27.37 29.07
C MET A 1 15.66 -26.83 27.68
N SER A 2 14.67 -27.32 27.07
CA SER A 2 14.26 -26.81 25.79
C SER A 2 13.48 -25.53 26.04
N GLY A 3 14.10 -24.42 25.88
CA GLY A 3 13.33 -23.20 25.92
C GLY A 3 12.29 -23.20 24.83
N ASP A 4 11.05 -22.95 25.16
CA ASP A 4 10.05 -22.55 24.19
C ASP A 4 10.48 -21.22 23.59
N ARG A 5 11.32 -21.30 22.58
CA ARG A 5 11.74 -20.10 21.88
C ARG A 5 10.58 -19.59 21.05
N PRO A 6 10.29 -18.31 21.11
CA PRO A 6 9.26 -17.75 20.24
C PRO A 6 9.61 -18.05 18.78
N THR A 7 8.62 -18.47 18.01
CA THR A 7 8.76 -18.75 16.58
C THR A 7 8.60 -17.51 15.73
N VAL A 8 8.57 -16.34 16.34
CA VAL A 8 8.46 -15.07 15.63
C VAL A 8 9.85 -14.59 15.19
N ALA A 9 9.91 -13.93 14.05
CA ALA A 9 11.13 -13.32 13.56
C ALA A 9 11.59 -12.23 14.54
N PRO A 10 12.92 -12.07 14.74
CA PRO A 10 13.42 -10.95 15.49
C PRO A 10 13.04 -9.63 14.82
N GLU A 11 12.80 -8.61 15.63
CA GLU A 11 12.51 -7.27 15.12
C GLU A 11 13.67 -6.75 14.28
N PRO A 12 13.39 -5.94 13.23
CA PRO A 12 14.43 -5.29 12.45
C PRO A 12 15.28 -4.39 13.34
N ARG A 13 16.57 -4.43 13.12
CA ARG A 13 17.51 -3.67 13.90
C ARG A 13 17.99 -2.45 13.12
N ARG A 14 17.75 -1.27 13.67
CA ARG A 14 18.36 -0.05 13.15
C ARG A 14 19.79 0.07 13.68
N ASN A 15 20.74 0.14 12.76
CA ASN A 15 22.15 0.25 13.08
C ASN A 15 22.57 1.70 13.30
N ALA A 16 23.73 1.90 13.94
CA ALA A 16 24.26 3.24 14.23
C ALA A 16 24.56 4.06 12.97
N ASP A 17 24.81 3.40 11.84
CA ASP A 17 25.08 4.06 10.56
C ASP A 17 23.81 4.42 9.75
N GLY A 18 22.64 4.24 10.34
CA GLY A 18 21.37 4.53 9.68
C GLY A 18 20.82 3.40 8.80
N THR A 19 21.54 2.29 8.66
CA THR A 19 21.04 1.11 7.96
C THR A 19 20.12 0.30 8.84
N THR A 20 19.31 -0.56 8.23
CA THR A 20 18.42 -1.50 8.91
C THR A 20 18.86 -2.92 8.58
N SER A 21 18.98 -3.77 9.59
CA SER A 21 19.30 -5.18 9.43
C SER A 21 18.04 -6.02 9.56
N VAL A 22 17.81 -6.90 8.59
CA VAL A 22 16.64 -7.79 8.55
C VAL A 22 17.13 -9.23 8.42
N LEU A 23 16.66 -10.12 9.29
CA LEU A 23 16.92 -11.55 9.16
C LEU A 23 16.06 -12.13 8.04
N THR A 24 16.69 -12.87 7.14
CA THR A 24 16.02 -13.51 6.01
C THR A 24 16.12 -15.02 6.08
N LEU A 25 15.24 -15.73 5.36
CA LEU A 25 15.26 -17.18 5.27
C LEU A 25 16.45 -17.71 4.47
N ASP A 26 16.85 -17.00 3.43
CA ASP A 26 17.75 -17.52 2.39
C ASP A 26 19.08 -16.77 2.26
N ALA A 27 19.22 -15.62 2.94
CA ALA A 27 20.40 -14.79 2.79
C ALA A 27 20.97 -14.29 4.14
N GLY A 28 20.54 -14.89 5.24
CA GLY A 28 20.96 -14.46 6.58
C GLY A 28 20.51 -13.05 6.89
N ILE A 29 21.33 -12.29 7.59
CA ILE A 29 21.02 -10.90 7.93
C ILE A 29 21.35 -10.00 6.73
N VAL A 30 20.34 -9.30 6.22
CA VAL A 30 20.49 -8.32 5.14
C VAL A 30 20.53 -6.93 5.76
N ARG A 31 21.58 -6.20 5.43
CA ARG A 31 21.75 -4.81 5.84
C ARG A 31 21.38 -3.91 4.69
N MET A 32 20.46 -2.97 4.93
CA MET A 32 19.95 -2.12 3.86
C MET A 32 19.76 -0.69 4.31
N THR A 33 19.81 0.23 3.34
CA THR A 33 19.45 1.62 3.53
C THR A 33 18.05 1.84 2.98
N CYS A 34 17.13 2.29 3.83
CA CYS A 34 15.80 2.63 3.36
C CYS A 34 15.81 3.95 2.60
N PRO A 35 15.08 4.07 1.49
CA PRO A 35 14.86 5.36 0.87
C PRO A 35 14.10 6.29 1.82
N THR A 36 14.23 7.60 1.61
CA THR A 36 13.63 8.60 2.49
C THR A 36 12.10 8.50 2.55
N TRP A 37 11.47 7.98 1.52
CA TRP A 37 10.04 7.80 1.43
C TRP A 37 9.53 6.51 2.09
N CYS A 38 10.42 5.62 2.54
CA CYS A 38 10.02 4.36 3.19
C CYS A 38 9.44 4.63 4.57
N PHE A 39 8.26 4.10 4.82
CA PHE A 39 7.49 4.29 6.05
C PHE A 39 7.41 3.02 6.90
N VAL A 40 7.65 1.85 6.30
CA VAL A 40 7.48 0.58 7.00
C VAL A 40 8.67 0.26 7.90
N GLU A 41 8.40 -0.43 9.01
CA GLU A 41 9.41 -0.80 9.99
C GLU A 41 10.10 -2.13 9.68
N HIS A 42 9.74 -2.81 8.60
CA HIS A 42 10.29 -4.10 8.18
C HIS A 42 10.13 -5.21 9.21
N GLY A 43 9.07 -5.15 10.02
CA GLY A 43 8.69 -6.22 10.94
C GLY A 43 7.93 -7.32 10.23
N TYR A 44 8.40 -8.56 10.37
CA TYR A 44 7.78 -9.72 9.75
C TYR A 44 7.46 -10.75 10.82
N SER A 45 6.30 -11.39 10.73
CA SER A 45 5.91 -12.44 11.67
C SER A 45 6.81 -13.69 11.56
N VAL A 46 7.33 -13.95 10.36
CA VAL A 46 8.37 -14.94 10.09
C VAL A 46 9.43 -14.29 9.22
N PRO A 47 10.70 -14.77 9.25
CA PRO A 47 11.71 -14.21 8.36
C PRO A 47 11.30 -14.32 6.90
N PRO A 48 11.36 -13.23 6.12
CA PRO A 48 11.05 -13.28 4.69
C PRO A 48 12.22 -13.83 3.89
N ALA A 49 11.96 -14.29 2.66
CA ALA A 49 13.02 -14.41 1.68
C ALA A 49 13.56 -13.01 1.35
N LYS A 50 14.84 -12.92 1.01
CA LYS A 50 15.47 -11.63 0.68
C LYS A 50 14.69 -10.86 -0.39
N ALA A 51 14.25 -11.57 -1.44
CA ALA A 51 13.49 -10.97 -2.55
C ALA A 51 12.12 -10.41 -2.12
N GLU A 52 11.59 -10.84 -0.98
CA GLU A 52 10.30 -10.39 -0.45
C GLU A 52 10.39 -9.13 0.41
N ILE A 53 11.59 -8.67 0.74
CA ILE A 53 11.76 -7.42 1.47
C ILE A 53 11.22 -6.27 0.62
N THR A 54 10.37 -5.43 1.22
CA THR A 54 9.74 -4.31 0.53
C THR A 54 9.99 -3.00 1.26
N HIS A 55 10.16 -1.94 0.46
CA HIS A 55 9.99 -0.58 0.93
C HIS A 55 8.61 -0.08 0.52
N ARG A 56 7.90 0.55 1.43
CA ARG A 56 6.57 1.11 1.17
C ARG A 56 6.48 2.51 1.74
N SER A 57 5.86 3.41 0.98
CA SER A 57 5.54 4.74 1.49
C SER A 57 4.34 4.68 2.44
N GLU A 58 4.13 5.78 3.16
CA GLU A 58 2.87 5.97 3.87
C GLU A 58 1.72 5.88 2.86
N PRO A 59 0.69 5.05 3.14
CA PRO A 59 -0.42 4.91 2.21
C PRO A 59 -1.26 6.18 2.17
N VAL A 60 -1.78 6.48 0.99
CA VAL A 60 -2.69 7.59 0.75
C VAL A 60 -4.01 7.03 0.24
N TRP A 61 -5.09 7.41 0.88
CA TRP A 61 -6.43 7.02 0.45
C TRP A 61 -7.38 8.21 0.60
N ALA A 62 -8.41 8.23 -0.21
CA ALA A 62 -9.48 9.21 -0.07
C ALA A 62 -10.47 8.72 0.98
N LEU A 63 -10.86 9.62 1.88
CA LEU A 63 -11.93 9.38 2.83
C LEU A 63 -13.17 10.11 2.34
N ALA A 64 -14.25 9.37 2.16
CA ALA A 64 -15.55 9.92 1.88
C ALA A 64 -16.42 9.77 3.14
N ASP A 65 -16.89 10.87 3.68
CA ASP A 65 -17.80 10.85 4.82
C ASP A 65 -19.23 10.93 4.31
N THR A 66 -19.95 9.83 4.39
CA THR A 66 -21.32 9.75 3.91
C THR A 66 -22.31 9.66 5.07
N PRO A 67 -23.53 10.22 4.92
CA PRO A 67 -24.54 10.11 5.97
C PRO A 67 -24.90 8.66 6.31
N GLU A 68 -24.87 7.76 5.32
CA GLU A 68 -25.29 6.37 5.50
C GLU A 68 -24.21 5.50 6.17
N HIS A 69 -22.92 5.81 5.95
CA HIS A 69 -21.83 4.92 6.36
C HIS A 69 -20.74 5.62 7.17
N GLY A 70 -20.79 6.95 7.34
CA GLY A 70 -19.70 7.70 7.96
C GLY A 70 -18.43 7.66 7.12
N PRO A 71 -17.26 7.85 7.75
CA PRO A 71 -15.99 7.85 7.02
C PRO A 71 -15.73 6.50 6.36
N THR A 72 -15.48 6.52 5.06
CA THR A 72 -15.22 5.32 4.25
C THR A 72 -13.96 5.54 3.43
N SER A 73 -13.00 4.62 3.55
CA SER A 73 -11.79 4.63 2.73
C SER A 73 -12.12 4.14 1.32
N LEU A 74 -11.61 4.85 0.34
CA LEU A 74 -11.74 4.47 -1.06
C LEU A 74 -10.47 3.77 -1.53
N VAL A 75 -9.93 4.17 -2.66
CA VAL A 75 -8.74 3.54 -3.23
C VAL A 75 -7.50 3.89 -2.41
N GLU A 76 -6.71 2.89 -2.05
CA GLU A 76 -5.44 3.08 -1.35
C GLU A 76 -4.28 3.01 -2.33
N VAL A 77 -3.39 3.99 -2.29
CA VAL A 77 -2.22 4.05 -3.16
C VAL A 77 -0.97 4.37 -2.35
N GLY A 78 0.18 3.91 -2.84
CA GLY A 78 1.46 4.22 -2.22
C GLY A 78 2.61 3.77 -3.10
N LEU A 79 3.80 4.25 -2.81
CA LEU A 79 5.01 3.77 -3.47
C LEU A 79 5.41 2.42 -2.88
N VAL A 80 5.91 1.54 -3.72
CA VAL A 80 6.39 0.21 -3.32
C VAL A 80 7.63 -0.14 -4.12
N GLN A 81 8.56 -0.82 -3.46
CA GLN A 81 9.78 -1.33 -4.08
C GLN A 81 10.17 -2.65 -3.44
N TRP A 82 10.57 -3.61 -4.26
CA TRP A 82 11.22 -4.85 -3.83
C TRP A 82 12.69 -4.78 -4.25
N PRO A 83 13.56 -4.19 -3.41
CA PRO A 83 14.91 -3.80 -3.86
C PRO A 83 15.81 -4.98 -4.22
N TYR A 84 15.50 -6.19 -3.77
CA TYR A 84 16.30 -7.39 -4.00
C TYR A 84 15.62 -8.40 -4.93
N SER A 85 14.55 -7.99 -5.60
CA SER A 85 13.86 -8.80 -6.61
C SER A 85 14.35 -8.46 -8.01
N ASP A 86 13.93 -9.26 -8.99
CA ASP A 86 14.21 -9.01 -10.41
C ASP A 86 13.58 -7.69 -10.90
N ARG A 87 12.54 -7.23 -10.20
CA ARG A 87 11.83 -6.00 -10.50
C ARG A 87 12.06 -5.01 -9.37
N ASP A 88 13.26 -4.46 -9.33
CA ASP A 88 13.73 -3.60 -8.24
C ASP A 88 13.37 -2.11 -8.41
N ALA A 89 12.66 -1.76 -9.46
CA ALA A 89 12.18 -0.39 -9.65
C ALA A 89 11.13 0.00 -8.61
N VAL A 90 10.96 1.29 -8.40
CA VAL A 90 9.88 1.82 -7.58
C VAL A 90 8.60 1.88 -8.42
N PHE A 91 7.52 1.35 -7.90
CA PHE A 91 6.20 1.34 -8.53
C PHE A 91 5.20 2.12 -7.69
N LEU A 92 4.11 2.55 -8.32
CA LEU A 92 2.90 2.90 -7.59
C LEU A 92 2.13 1.60 -7.33
N GLY A 93 1.84 1.32 -6.07
CA GLY A 93 0.94 0.25 -5.67
C GLY A 93 -0.47 0.80 -5.53
N VAL A 94 -1.44 0.12 -6.14
CA VAL A 94 -2.85 0.46 -6.03
C VAL A 94 -3.58 -0.75 -5.49
N GLU A 95 -4.18 -0.62 -4.33
CA GLU A 95 -4.96 -1.69 -3.72
C GLU A 95 -6.42 -1.56 -4.12
N THR A 96 -6.95 -2.63 -4.69
CA THR A 96 -8.35 -2.75 -5.10
C THR A 96 -8.94 -4.03 -4.52
N ASP A 97 -10.26 -4.19 -4.63
CA ASP A 97 -10.94 -5.42 -4.19
C ASP A 97 -10.46 -6.65 -4.95
N ASP A 98 -10.01 -6.48 -6.19
CA ASP A 98 -9.50 -7.56 -7.03
C ASP A 98 -8.03 -7.89 -6.78
N GLY A 99 -7.36 -7.12 -5.93
CA GLY A 99 -5.97 -7.34 -5.58
C GLY A 99 -5.13 -6.07 -5.67
N PHE A 100 -3.84 -6.29 -5.75
CA PHE A 100 -2.83 -5.25 -5.73
C PHE A 100 -2.23 -5.07 -7.13
N LEU A 101 -2.27 -3.84 -7.64
CA LEU A 101 -1.68 -3.48 -8.93
C LEU A 101 -0.40 -2.69 -8.71
N GLU A 102 0.63 -3.05 -9.47
CA GLU A 102 1.89 -2.31 -9.51
C GLU A 102 2.01 -1.66 -10.87
N VAL A 103 2.14 -0.34 -10.90
CA VAL A 103 2.23 0.40 -12.16
C VAL A 103 3.40 1.38 -12.13
N GLY A 104 3.98 1.60 -13.30
CA GLY A 104 4.96 2.64 -13.50
C GLY A 104 4.32 4.02 -13.69
N PRO A 105 5.13 5.04 -14.03
CA PRO A 105 4.63 6.42 -14.14
C PRO A 105 3.49 6.58 -15.16
N THR A 106 3.60 5.96 -16.32
CA THR A 106 2.56 6.05 -17.35
C THR A 106 1.24 5.44 -16.87
N GLY A 107 1.32 4.24 -16.24
CA GLY A 107 0.14 3.60 -15.66
C GLY A 107 -0.46 4.42 -14.54
N ALA A 108 0.37 5.02 -13.69
CA ALA A 108 -0.08 5.89 -12.61
C ALA A 108 -0.87 7.08 -13.14
N HIS A 109 -0.39 7.75 -14.19
CA HIS A 109 -1.10 8.86 -14.82
C HIS A 109 -2.42 8.42 -15.45
N ARG A 110 -2.46 7.23 -16.06
CA ARG A 110 -3.69 6.68 -16.64
C ARG A 110 -4.73 6.36 -15.56
N ILE A 111 -4.29 5.84 -14.42
CA ILE A 111 -5.18 5.60 -13.28
C ILE A 111 -5.74 6.93 -12.75
N ALA A 112 -4.89 7.94 -12.60
CA ALA A 112 -5.35 9.24 -12.17
C ALA A 112 -6.41 9.83 -13.10
N THR A 113 -6.21 9.71 -14.42
CA THR A 113 -7.18 10.17 -15.42
C THR A 113 -8.50 9.41 -15.29
N ALA A 114 -8.44 8.08 -15.16
CA ALA A 114 -9.65 7.25 -15.00
C ALA A 114 -10.42 7.63 -13.74
N LEU A 115 -9.73 7.90 -12.63
CA LEU A 115 -10.38 8.31 -11.39
C LEU A 115 -11.04 9.69 -11.50
N ARG A 116 -10.42 10.64 -12.21
CA ARG A 116 -11.05 11.95 -12.49
C ARG A 116 -12.31 11.79 -13.32
N ASP A 117 -12.26 10.95 -14.36
CA ASP A 117 -13.44 10.69 -15.19
C ASP A 117 -14.54 10.01 -14.38
N GLN A 118 -14.19 9.05 -13.54
CA GLN A 118 -15.15 8.39 -12.65
C GLN A 118 -15.77 9.37 -11.66
N ALA A 119 -14.97 10.26 -11.08
CA ALA A 119 -15.47 11.30 -10.17
C ALA A 119 -16.49 12.19 -10.86
N HIS A 120 -16.22 12.58 -12.12
CA HIS A 120 -17.17 13.36 -12.93
C HIS A 120 -18.49 12.61 -13.14
N HIS A 121 -18.43 11.32 -13.48
CA HIS A 121 -19.63 10.50 -13.64
C HIS A 121 -20.42 10.36 -12.34
N ILE A 122 -19.74 10.21 -11.21
CA ILE A 122 -20.39 10.16 -9.89
C ILE A 122 -21.15 11.46 -9.63
N ASP A 123 -20.56 12.62 -9.93
CA ASP A 123 -21.24 13.91 -9.77
C ASP A 123 -22.49 14.00 -10.64
N LEU A 124 -22.41 13.55 -11.89
CA LEU A 124 -23.57 13.54 -12.78
C LEU A 124 -24.66 12.60 -12.24
N MET A 125 -24.28 11.43 -11.78
CA MET A 125 -25.23 10.47 -11.19
C MET A 125 -25.85 11.00 -9.91
N ALA A 126 -25.09 11.72 -9.09
CA ALA A 126 -25.61 12.33 -7.87
C ALA A 126 -26.73 13.32 -8.20
N GLY A 127 -26.54 14.16 -9.22
CA GLY A 127 -27.58 15.07 -9.70
C GLY A 127 -28.82 14.32 -10.21
N HIS A 128 -28.60 13.26 -10.98
CA HIS A 128 -29.68 12.41 -11.47
C HIS A 128 -30.44 11.72 -10.33
N LEU A 129 -29.70 11.26 -9.31
CA LEU A 129 -30.28 10.63 -8.11
C LEU A 129 -31.21 11.59 -7.36
N VAL A 130 -30.82 12.86 -7.23
CA VAL A 130 -31.68 13.89 -6.63
C VAL A 130 -33.01 13.96 -7.35
N ASN A 131 -32.97 14.00 -8.69
CA ASN A 131 -34.18 14.08 -9.52
C ASN A 131 -35.05 12.83 -9.42
N LEU A 132 -34.43 11.65 -9.40
CA LEU A 132 -35.15 10.38 -9.26
C LEU A 132 -35.86 10.30 -7.89
N ARG A 133 -35.19 10.69 -6.83
CA ARG A 133 -35.80 10.70 -5.48
C ARG A 133 -36.92 11.70 -5.34
N ALA A 134 -36.81 12.85 -5.99
CA ALA A 134 -37.90 13.81 -6.02
C ALA A 134 -39.15 13.25 -6.73
N GLY A 135 -38.94 12.47 -7.80
CA GLY A 135 -40.02 11.78 -8.52
C GLY A 135 -40.65 10.65 -7.71
N GLU A 136 -39.91 9.97 -6.85
CA GLU A 136 -40.43 8.88 -6.01
C GLU A 136 -41.43 9.40 -4.94
N GLY A 137 -41.35 10.68 -4.57
CA GLY A 137 -42.24 11.28 -3.60
C GLY A 137 -43.62 11.63 -4.18
N GLN A 138 -43.84 11.39 -5.42
CA GLN A 138 -45.13 11.64 -6.11
C GLN A 138 -45.90 10.33 -6.26
#